data_47bffb39e6afddec63d4f36373548fc8
#
_entry.id   47bffb39e6afddec63d4f36373548fc8
#
_cell.length_a   1.000
_cell.length_b   1.000
_cell.length_c   1.000
_cell.angle_alpha   90.00
_cell.angle_beta   90.00
_cell.angle_gamma   90.00
#
_symmetry.space_group_name_H-M   'P 1'
#
loop_
_entity.id
_entity.type
_entity.pdbx_description
1 polymer ?
#
loop_
_entity_poly.entity_id
_entity_poly.type
_entity_poly.pdbx_seq_one_letter_code
_entity_poly.pdbx_strand_id
1 'polypeptide(L)'
;MRLKEGVRLMADWMNRHQMVQPGDCVWVALSGGADSVCLLRLLLKQKDAMQLTIRAVHVNHHLRGAESERDAAFCRTLCAQWHVPFTLLERDVQAYAEAQHCSIETAARVCRYEAFAACLSDGEKLATAHTASDNLETAVHRLIRGGGLQGMSGIPPVRSFFIRPMLGFTRQDVESMLEELQQPFVTDSSNLTDDYTRNRIRHQIVPQMRQLNPSVERTSVHTLSALQMENEFVTMQAEQAYTTCHSAPHVLTGLSNLHPALQMRCLAQFLQEHDLPYDGKRLEQLQALLHRDGKQNLSGTVYCVAKQGTLSIEQLDLQDASVQSVPLQWGWNQIYPNLRLEARLIEDENYVKCLIVHKKFANLCVDYDKIKGTVILRGRIYGDRIQLVGCNFTSSVKKRIQEKVPQNRRKTLHFLEDEEGLFYAEQIGMAQRVAPDAATKRLLFLVVQACQSTACTTNDSNGTERME
;
A
#
# COMPACT_ATOMS: atom_id res chain seq x y z
N MET A 1 17.10 34.63 18.93
CA MET A 1 15.81 35.09 19.54
C MET A 1 15.97 35.12 21.03
N ARG A 2 15.46 36.17 21.72
CA ARG A 2 15.46 36.25 23.18
C ARG A 2 14.31 35.44 23.79
N LEU A 3 14.47 34.92 25.01
CA LEU A 3 13.46 34.09 25.68
C LEU A 3 12.07 34.78 25.75
N LYS A 4 11.99 36.07 26.09
CA LYS A 4 10.71 36.79 26.13
C LYS A 4 9.98 36.84 24.79
N GLU A 5 10.72 36.99 23.70
CA GLU A 5 10.19 36.95 22.32
C GLU A 5 9.69 35.57 21.97
N GLY A 6 10.46 34.54 22.37
CA GLY A 6 10.07 33.14 22.17
C GLY A 6 8.79 32.77 22.90
N VAL A 7 8.65 33.17 24.18
CA VAL A 7 7.43 32.98 24.97
C VAL A 7 6.21 33.60 24.28
N ARG A 8 6.33 34.84 23.77
CA ARG A 8 5.25 35.52 23.04
C ARG A 8 4.93 34.83 21.71
N LEU A 9 5.95 34.51 20.92
CA LEU A 9 5.76 33.83 19.63
C LEU A 9 5.03 32.51 19.80
N MET A 10 5.39 31.73 20.83
CA MET A 10 4.72 30.46 21.11
C MET A 10 3.26 30.66 21.50
N ALA A 11 2.95 31.65 22.36
CA ALA A 11 1.59 31.95 22.76
C ALA A 11 0.73 32.36 21.54
N ASP A 12 1.25 33.26 20.70
CA ASP A 12 0.57 33.72 19.49
C ASP A 12 0.31 32.57 18.52
N TRP A 13 1.29 31.63 18.38
CA TRP A 13 1.16 30.44 17.55
C TRP A 13 0.11 29.47 18.11
N MET A 14 0.15 29.17 19.40
CA MET A 14 -0.83 28.28 20.06
C MET A 14 -2.25 28.84 19.97
N ASN A 15 -2.44 30.15 20.17
CA ASN A 15 -3.74 30.80 20.05
C ASN A 15 -4.27 30.80 18.61
N ARG A 16 -3.42 31.12 17.63
CA ARG A 16 -3.78 31.07 16.19
C ARG A 16 -4.32 29.74 15.75
N HIS A 17 -3.70 28.65 16.23
CA HIS A 17 -4.05 27.29 15.86
C HIS A 17 -4.96 26.60 16.89
N GLN A 18 -5.50 27.32 17.86
CA GLN A 18 -6.42 26.81 18.88
C GLN A 18 -5.93 25.52 19.53
N MET A 19 -4.62 25.46 19.86
CA MET A 19 -3.95 24.24 20.32
C MET A 19 -4.40 23.80 21.70
N VAL A 20 -4.73 24.76 22.58
CA VAL A 20 -5.11 24.54 23.97
C VAL A 20 -6.22 25.47 24.39
N GLN A 21 -6.94 25.10 25.44
CA GLN A 21 -7.92 25.90 26.15
C GLN A 21 -7.53 26.04 27.61
N PRO A 22 -8.01 27.05 28.33
CA PRO A 22 -7.81 27.18 29.77
C PRO A 22 -8.29 25.92 30.50
N GLY A 23 -7.45 25.37 31.37
CA GLY A 23 -7.72 24.13 32.11
C GLY A 23 -7.14 22.85 31.46
N ASP A 24 -6.66 22.95 30.23
CA ASP A 24 -6.10 21.76 29.55
C ASP A 24 -4.86 21.19 30.26
N CYS A 25 -4.75 19.86 30.22
CA CYS A 25 -3.53 19.14 30.57
C CYS A 25 -2.69 18.89 29.32
N VAL A 26 -1.45 19.41 29.34
CA VAL A 26 -0.50 19.28 28.22
C VAL A 26 0.69 18.43 28.66
N TRP A 27 0.82 17.29 28.03
CA TRP A 27 2.01 16.44 28.15
C TRP A 27 3.08 16.90 27.17
N VAL A 28 4.32 16.95 27.62
CA VAL A 28 5.47 17.25 26.75
C VAL A 28 6.23 15.97 26.46
N ALA A 29 6.34 15.63 25.17
CA ALA A 29 7.20 14.55 24.71
C ALA A 29 8.68 14.96 24.89
N LEU A 30 9.27 14.61 26.02
CA LEU A 30 10.59 15.05 26.45
C LEU A 30 11.65 14.01 26.07
N SER A 31 12.46 14.29 25.04
CA SER A 31 13.57 13.43 24.64
C SER A 31 14.89 13.74 25.35
N GLY A 32 14.98 14.88 26.04
CA GLY A 32 16.23 15.40 26.61
C GLY A 32 17.02 16.30 25.65
N GLY A 33 16.73 16.24 24.35
CA GLY A 33 17.37 17.09 23.35
C GLY A 33 16.92 18.56 23.42
N ALA A 34 17.70 19.45 22.80
CA ALA A 34 17.53 20.90 22.83
C ALA A 34 16.09 21.35 22.61
N ASP A 35 15.47 20.88 21.51
CA ASP A 35 14.13 21.32 21.12
C ASP A 35 13.09 20.93 22.18
N SER A 36 13.14 19.70 22.72
CA SER A 36 12.19 19.22 23.73
C SER A 36 12.35 19.90 25.10
N VAL A 37 13.58 20.18 25.48
CA VAL A 37 13.90 20.93 26.72
C VAL A 37 13.44 22.37 26.61
N CYS A 38 13.66 23.02 25.46
CA CYS A 38 13.18 24.35 25.17
C CYS A 38 11.65 24.42 25.20
N LEU A 39 10.95 23.48 24.54
CA LEU A 39 9.49 23.39 24.56
C LEU A 39 8.95 23.31 25.99
N LEU A 40 9.48 22.41 26.81
CA LEU A 40 9.06 22.28 28.20
C LEU A 40 9.25 23.61 28.97
N ARG A 41 10.40 24.25 28.77
CA ARG A 41 10.69 25.53 29.43
C ARG A 41 9.74 26.66 29.03
N LEU A 42 9.43 26.77 27.73
CA LEU A 42 8.51 27.76 27.21
C LEU A 42 7.07 27.54 27.70
N LEU A 43 6.60 26.28 27.72
CA LEU A 43 5.28 25.93 28.26
C LEU A 43 5.17 26.21 29.75
N LEU A 44 6.21 25.95 30.55
CA LEU A 44 6.23 26.31 31.97
C LEU A 44 6.15 27.82 32.20
N LYS A 45 6.71 28.65 31.30
CA LYS A 45 6.58 30.11 31.35
C LYS A 45 5.17 30.61 30.98
N GLN A 46 4.42 29.79 30.21
CA GLN A 46 3.04 30.12 29.80
C GLN A 46 1.97 29.49 30.69
N LYS A 47 2.37 28.53 31.54
CA LYS A 47 1.47 27.69 32.33
C LYS A 47 0.38 28.49 33.05
N ASP A 48 0.78 29.50 33.80
CA ASP A 48 -0.16 30.28 34.62
C ASP A 48 -1.03 31.23 33.75
N ALA A 49 -0.44 31.86 32.74
CA ALA A 49 -1.13 32.76 31.82
C ALA A 49 -2.20 32.05 30.98
N MET A 50 -1.96 30.81 30.62
CA MET A 50 -2.88 29.99 29.83
C MET A 50 -3.67 28.99 30.70
N GLN A 51 -3.50 29.01 32.01
CA GLN A 51 -4.15 28.08 32.97
C GLN A 51 -3.96 26.62 32.63
N LEU A 52 -2.74 26.22 32.26
CA LEU A 52 -2.42 24.85 31.83
C LEU A 52 -1.86 23.99 32.98
N THR A 53 -2.15 22.70 32.93
CA THR A 53 -1.42 21.70 33.69
C THR A 53 -0.35 21.08 32.80
N ILE A 54 0.91 21.13 33.19
CA ILE A 54 2.03 20.60 32.39
C ILE A 54 2.57 19.33 33.02
N ARG A 55 2.69 18.28 32.20
CA ARG A 55 3.32 17.00 32.54
C ARG A 55 4.39 16.67 31.49
N ALA A 56 5.30 15.79 31.80
CA ALA A 56 6.32 15.34 30.87
C ALA A 56 6.30 13.82 30.73
N VAL A 57 6.53 13.32 29.51
CA VAL A 57 6.66 11.91 29.21
C VAL A 57 7.90 11.66 28.37
N HIS A 58 8.68 10.64 28.76
CA HIS A 58 9.83 10.15 28.00
C HIS A 58 9.58 8.70 27.59
N VAL A 59 9.87 8.37 26.33
CA VAL A 59 9.81 6.98 25.84
C VAL A 59 11.23 6.48 25.66
N ASN A 60 11.63 5.52 26.47
CA ASN A 60 12.88 4.81 26.32
C ASN A 60 12.68 3.60 25.40
N HIS A 61 13.38 3.61 24.28
CA HIS A 61 13.31 2.55 23.25
C HIS A 61 14.38 1.46 23.43
N HIS A 62 15.29 1.61 24.40
CA HIS A 62 16.44 0.73 24.69
C HIS A 62 17.38 0.46 23.49
N LEU A 63 17.32 1.28 22.43
CA LEU A 63 18.09 1.07 21.19
C LEU A 63 19.58 1.43 21.30
N ARG A 64 19.96 2.25 22.30
CA ARG A 64 21.32 2.80 22.46
C ARG A 64 21.97 2.42 23.82
N GLY A 65 21.43 1.40 24.50
CA GLY A 65 21.98 0.92 25.76
C GLY A 65 22.16 2.05 26.78
N ALA A 66 23.39 2.25 27.25
CA ALA A 66 23.73 3.23 28.30
C ALA A 66 23.36 4.68 27.94
N GLU A 67 23.37 5.08 26.68
CA GLU A 67 22.93 6.43 26.27
C GLU A 67 21.44 6.62 26.51
N SER A 68 20.61 5.63 26.20
CA SER A 68 19.16 5.69 26.45
C SER A 68 18.84 5.85 27.94
N GLU A 69 19.56 5.17 28.80
CA GLU A 69 19.41 5.27 30.27
C GLU A 69 19.86 6.63 30.77
N ARG A 70 20.99 7.14 30.28
CA ARG A 70 21.48 8.50 30.59
C ARG A 70 20.44 9.57 30.21
N ASP A 71 19.83 9.47 29.05
CA ASP A 71 18.86 10.42 28.55
C ASP A 71 17.57 10.39 29.38
N ALA A 72 17.09 9.20 29.78
CA ALA A 72 15.96 9.04 30.71
C ALA A 72 16.24 9.62 32.07
N ALA A 73 17.46 9.37 32.63
CA ALA A 73 17.89 9.92 33.92
C ALA A 73 17.99 11.46 33.86
N PHE A 74 18.51 12.03 32.78
CA PHE A 74 18.55 13.46 32.58
C PHE A 74 17.12 14.07 32.56
N CYS A 75 16.20 13.50 31.82
CA CYS A 75 14.81 13.95 31.75
C CYS A 75 14.14 13.90 33.12
N ARG A 76 14.34 12.84 33.87
CA ARG A 76 13.81 12.68 35.25
C ARG A 76 14.37 13.75 36.20
N THR A 77 15.67 14.00 36.18
CA THR A 77 16.34 15.00 37.02
C THR A 77 15.84 16.40 36.65
N LEU A 78 15.75 16.73 35.39
CA LEU A 78 15.25 18.01 34.89
C LEU A 78 13.81 18.28 35.36
N CYS A 79 12.94 17.28 35.21
CA CYS A 79 11.55 17.39 35.66
C CYS A 79 11.42 17.55 37.16
N ALA A 80 12.25 16.85 37.96
CA ALA A 80 12.32 17.01 39.42
C ALA A 80 12.72 18.45 39.79
N GLN A 81 13.76 19.00 39.17
CA GLN A 81 14.22 20.38 39.39
C GLN A 81 13.14 21.45 39.04
N TRP A 82 12.31 21.17 38.04
CA TRP A 82 11.26 22.10 37.61
C TRP A 82 9.89 21.80 38.21
N HIS A 83 9.79 20.82 39.10
CA HIS A 83 8.55 20.36 39.75
C HIS A 83 7.46 19.97 38.70
N VAL A 84 7.89 19.27 37.64
CA VAL A 84 7.01 18.75 36.59
C VAL A 84 6.78 17.26 36.84
N PRO A 85 5.51 16.79 36.89
CA PRO A 85 5.21 15.36 36.91
C PRO A 85 5.81 14.67 35.69
N PHE A 86 6.57 13.60 35.93
CA PHE A 86 7.32 12.88 34.89
C PHE A 86 6.91 11.41 34.82
N THR A 87 6.64 10.93 33.60
CA THR A 87 6.36 9.53 33.31
C THR A 87 7.40 8.97 32.37
N LEU A 88 8.01 7.84 32.74
CA LEU A 88 8.89 7.07 31.86
C LEU A 88 8.10 5.89 31.28
N LEU A 89 8.09 5.77 29.97
CA LEU A 89 7.51 4.65 29.23
C LEU A 89 8.62 3.86 28.57
N GLU A 90 8.64 2.55 28.80
CA GLU A 90 9.62 1.66 28.20
C GLU A 90 8.99 0.84 27.09
N ARG A 91 9.72 0.68 25.97
CA ARG A 91 9.26 -0.08 24.80
C ARG A 91 10.43 -0.84 24.19
N ASP A 92 10.26 -2.14 24.02
CA ASP A 92 11.19 -2.97 23.25
C ASP A 92 10.88 -2.86 21.77
N VAL A 93 11.58 -1.93 21.12
CA VAL A 93 11.42 -1.66 19.69
C VAL A 93 11.97 -2.78 18.83
N GLN A 94 13.02 -3.47 19.29
CA GLN A 94 13.63 -4.55 18.53
C GLN A 94 12.69 -5.75 18.44
N ALA A 95 12.12 -6.18 19.55
CA ALA A 95 11.12 -7.25 19.60
C ALA A 95 9.89 -6.91 18.75
N TYR A 96 9.44 -5.65 18.76
CA TYR A 96 8.33 -5.21 17.91
C TYR A 96 8.69 -5.27 16.41
N ALA A 97 9.88 -4.80 16.02
CA ALA A 97 10.33 -4.83 14.63
C ALA A 97 10.41 -6.25 14.06
N GLU A 98 10.92 -7.19 14.85
CA GLU A 98 11.01 -8.61 14.51
C GLU A 98 9.61 -9.24 14.36
N ALA A 99 8.71 -9.00 15.32
CA ALA A 99 7.34 -9.53 15.29
C ALA A 99 6.50 -9.00 14.12
N GLN A 100 6.68 -7.73 13.76
CA GLN A 100 5.92 -7.07 12.68
C GLN A 100 6.66 -7.06 11.33
N HIS A 101 7.85 -7.64 11.23
CA HIS A 101 8.67 -7.66 10.01
C HIS A 101 8.86 -6.28 9.37
N CYS A 102 9.11 -5.25 10.21
CA CYS A 102 9.28 -3.87 9.76
C CYS A 102 10.64 -3.29 10.15
N SER A 103 11.00 -2.13 9.59
CA SER A 103 12.25 -1.46 9.95
C SER A 103 12.23 -0.95 11.40
N ILE A 104 13.40 -0.90 12.05
CA ILE A 104 13.57 -0.36 13.42
C ILE A 104 13.01 1.07 13.51
N GLU A 105 13.18 1.92 12.47
CA GLU A 105 12.64 3.27 12.44
C GLU A 105 11.10 3.27 12.46
N THR A 106 10.49 2.38 11.66
CA THR A 106 9.02 2.21 11.64
C THR A 106 8.53 1.71 12.99
N ALA A 107 9.16 0.67 13.54
CA ALA A 107 8.82 0.11 14.85
C ALA A 107 8.93 1.17 15.97
N ALA A 108 10.04 1.91 16.02
CA ALA A 108 10.25 2.98 17.01
C ALA A 108 9.18 4.07 16.93
N ARG A 109 8.76 4.40 15.69
CA ARG A 109 7.69 5.35 15.47
C ARG A 109 6.34 4.81 15.98
N VAL A 110 5.95 3.60 15.62
CA VAL A 110 4.68 3.00 16.04
C VAL A 110 4.64 2.83 17.56
N CYS A 111 5.66 2.21 18.17
CA CYS A 111 5.76 2.02 19.61
C CYS A 111 5.64 3.35 20.37
N ARG A 112 6.22 4.43 19.85
CA ARG A 112 6.15 5.76 20.45
C ARG A 112 4.71 6.31 20.41
N TYR A 113 4.01 6.20 19.27
CA TYR A 113 2.64 6.68 19.14
C TYR A 113 1.68 5.89 20.03
N GLU A 114 1.81 4.58 20.07
CA GLU A 114 1.02 3.69 20.95
C GLU A 114 1.27 3.99 22.42
N ALA A 115 2.55 4.18 22.81
CA ALA A 115 2.91 4.54 24.17
C ALA A 115 2.27 5.86 24.60
N PHE A 116 2.27 6.86 23.74
CA PHE A 116 1.64 8.14 24.02
C PHE A 116 0.12 8.02 24.11
N ALA A 117 -0.51 7.32 23.17
CA ALA A 117 -1.95 7.11 23.17
C ALA A 117 -2.44 6.39 24.44
N ALA A 118 -1.66 5.42 24.94
CA ALA A 118 -1.98 4.70 26.18
C ALA A 118 -1.74 5.52 27.46
N CYS A 119 -0.93 6.58 27.38
CA CYS A 119 -0.59 7.41 28.54
C CYS A 119 -1.56 8.57 28.76
N LEU A 120 -2.23 9.05 27.71
CA LEU A 120 -3.11 10.21 27.76
C LEU A 120 -4.55 9.80 28.07
N SER A 121 -5.22 10.60 28.89
CA SER A 121 -6.67 10.56 29.06
C SER A 121 -7.40 11.36 27.98
N ASP A 122 -8.69 11.14 27.84
CA ASP A 122 -9.52 11.89 26.88
C ASP A 122 -9.44 13.40 27.14
N GLY A 123 -9.24 14.16 26.07
CA GLY A 123 -9.11 15.61 26.11
C GLY A 123 -7.69 16.13 26.41
N GLU A 124 -6.78 15.30 26.93
CA GLU A 124 -5.38 15.72 27.15
C GLU A 124 -4.63 15.89 25.82
N LYS A 125 -3.65 16.81 25.81
CA LYS A 125 -2.85 17.15 24.63
C LYS A 125 -1.42 16.67 24.80
N LEU A 126 -0.76 16.29 23.68
CA LEU A 126 0.66 15.97 23.65
C LEU A 126 1.42 16.97 22.81
N ALA A 127 2.24 17.77 23.43
CA ALA A 127 3.13 18.71 22.77
C ALA A 127 4.42 18.05 22.31
N THR A 128 4.74 18.20 21.01
CA THR A 128 6.01 17.75 20.43
C THR A 128 6.82 18.92 19.92
N ALA A 129 8.14 18.83 20.03
CA ALA A 129 9.07 19.92 19.79
C ALA A 129 9.52 20.05 18.32
N HIS A 130 8.61 19.84 17.37
CA HIS A 130 8.91 20.07 15.96
C HIS A 130 9.06 21.57 15.68
N THR A 131 10.13 21.92 14.94
CA THR A 131 10.51 23.29 14.61
C THR A 131 10.23 23.65 13.14
N ALA A 132 10.42 24.91 12.77
CA ALA A 132 10.40 25.38 11.37
C ALA A 132 11.46 24.65 10.53
N SER A 133 12.62 24.36 11.12
CA SER A 133 13.68 23.58 10.46
C SER A 133 13.20 22.17 10.12
N ASP A 134 12.55 21.48 11.05
CA ASP A 134 11.95 20.14 10.79
C ASP A 134 10.85 20.21 9.74
N ASN A 135 10.08 21.28 9.73
CA ASN A 135 8.99 21.48 8.77
C ASN A 135 9.54 21.67 7.35
N LEU A 136 10.60 22.49 7.19
CA LEU A 136 11.29 22.66 5.91
C LEU A 136 11.91 21.32 5.44
N GLU A 137 12.63 20.61 6.31
CA GLU A 137 13.19 19.29 6.01
C GLU A 137 12.10 18.31 5.52
N THR A 138 10.94 18.31 6.18
CA THR A 138 9.80 17.47 5.81
C THR A 138 9.23 17.84 4.44
N ALA A 139 9.08 19.15 4.16
CA ALA A 139 8.58 19.62 2.87
C ALA A 139 9.54 19.23 1.73
N VAL A 140 10.85 19.46 1.90
CA VAL A 140 11.89 19.05 0.93
C VAL A 140 11.86 17.53 0.72
N HIS A 141 11.81 16.75 1.79
CA HIS A 141 11.74 15.30 1.68
C HIS A 141 10.50 14.82 0.92
N ARG A 142 9.34 15.45 1.15
CA ARG A 142 8.09 15.13 0.45
C ARG A 142 8.14 15.54 -1.02
N LEU A 143 8.76 16.69 -1.33
CA LEU A 143 8.98 17.12 -2.72
C LEU A 143 9.81 16.11 -3.50
N ILE A 144 10.92 15.65 -2.93
CA ILE A 144 11.80 14.64 -3.54
C ILE A 144 11.06 13.32 -3.81
N ARG A 145 10.08 12.98 -2.96
CA ARG A 145 9.28 11.74 -3.10
C ARG A 145 8.01 11.90 -3.94
N GLY A 146 7.77 13.07 -4.53
CA GLY A 146 6.57 13.29 -5.33
C GLY A 146 5.30 13.47 -4.50
N GLY A 147 5.39 14.06 -3.32
CA GLY A 147 4.23 14.35 -2.48
C GLY A 147 3.32 15.39 -3.12
N GLY A 148 2.01 15.11 -3.20
CA GLY A 148 0.98 16.08 -3.60
C GLY A 148 0.76 17.17 -2.53
N LEU A 149 -0.28 18.01 -2.71
CA LEU A 149 -0.58 19.14 -1.81
C LEU A 149 -0.58 18.74 -0.33
N GLN A 150 -1.21 17.63 0.03
CA GLN A 150 -1.24 17.10 1.40
C GLN A 150 0.17 16.78 1.94
N GLY A 151 1.05 16.22 1.10
CA GLY A 151 2.43 15.95 1.49
C GLY A 151 3.25 17.22 1.61
N MET A 152 3.06 18.18 0.69
CA MET A 152 3.78 19.44 0.62
C MET A 152 3.33 20.44 1.68
N SER A 153 2.17 20.31 2.30
CA SER A 153 1.70 21.18 3.38
C SER A 153 2.49 21.04 4.69
N GLY A 154 3.52 20.19 4.71
CA GLY A 154 4.45 20.05 5.84
C GLY A 154 3.87 19.34 7.06
N ILE A 155 4.32 19.75 8.24
CA ILE A 155 3.89 19.18 9.53
C ILE A 155 2.70 19.99 10.05
N PRO A 156 1.51 19.38 10.26
CA PRO A 156 0.35 20.12 10.74
C PRO A 156 0.56 20.59 12.19
N PRO A 157 0.13 21.83 12.54
CA PRO A 157 0.23 22.36 13.89
C PRO A 157 -0.53 21.55 14.93
N VAL A 158 -1.70 21.04 14.55
CA VAL A 158 -2.56 20.16 15.37
C VAL A 158 -2.92 18.93 14.56
N ARG A 159 -2.89 17.76 15.20
CA ARG A 159 -3.37 16.51 14.61
C ARG A 159 -3.85 15.58 15.71
N SER A 160 -5.18 15.35 15.83
CA SER A 160 -5.76 14.64 16.96
C SER A 160 -5.31 15.27 18.28
N PHE A 161 -4.78 14.53 19.21
CA PHE A 161 -4.25 15.05 20.49
C PHE A 161 -2.83 15.63 20.40
N PHE A 162 -2.15 15.54 19.25
CA PHE A 162 -0.81 16.12 19.07
C PHE A 162 -0.88 17.59 18.76
N ILE A 163 -0.09 18.39 19.50
CA ILE A 163 0.13 19.82 19.24
C ILE A 163 1.61 20.11 19.01
N ARG A 164 1.92 21.15 18.24
CA ARG A 164 3.30 21.51 17.85
C ARG A 164 3.56 22.99 18.02
N PRO A 165 3.76 23.42 19.27
CA PRO A 165 3.87 24.84 19.59
C PRO A 165 5.10 25.54 18.99
N MET A 166 6.12 24.76 18.59
CA MET A 166 7.40 25.29 18.13
C MET A 166 7.58 25.32 16.61
N LEU A 167 6.56 25.07 15.81
CA LEU A 167 6.67 25.11 14.34
C LEU A 167 7.04 26.50 13.76
N GLY A 168 6.91 27.57 14.54
CA GLY A 168 7.36 28.91 14.17
C GLY A 168 8.83 29.21 14.52
N PHE A 169 9.53 28.30 15.21
CA PHE A 169 10.90 28.50 15.70
C PHE A 169 11.92 27.79 14.80
N THR A 170 13.01 28.48 14.51
CA THR A 170 14.19 27.84 13.89
C THR A 170 15.02 27.15 14.97
N ARG A 171 15.87 26.20 14.56
CA ARG A 171 16.82 25.55 15.46
C ARG A 171 17.76 26.58 16.13
N GLN A 172 18.18 27.61 15.38
CA GLN A 172 18.99 28.71 15.92
C GLN A 172 18.27 29.50 17.00
N ASP A 173 16.96 29.72 16.88
CA ASP A 173 16.16 30.36 17.93
C ASP A 173 16.17 29.54 19.23
N VAL A 174 16.00 28.21 19.11
CA VAL A 174 16.04 27.28 20.23
C VAL A 174 17.39 27.31 20.95
N GLU A 175 18.49 27.20 20.20
CA GLU A 175 19.84 27.22 20.72
C GLU A 175 20.14 28.54 21.45
N SER A 176 19.77 29.70 20.84
CA SER A 176 19.97 31.01 21.48
C SER A 176 19.17 31.17 22.77
N MET A 177 17.95 30.62 22.87
CA MET A 177 17.15 30.68 24.10
C MET A 177 17.71 29.79 25.22
N LEU A 178 18.21 28.59 24.86
CA LEU A 178 18.84 27.68 25.83
C LEU A 178 20.18 28.21 26.34
N GLU A 179 20.94 28.90 25.49
CA GLU A 179 22.16 29.62 25.85
C GLU A 179 21.87 30.77 26.83
N GLU A 180 20.86 31.62 26.55
CA GLU A 180 20.42 32.68 27.47
C GLU A 180 20.01 32.12 28.85
N LEU A 181 19.42 30.91 28.85
CA LEU A 181 19.00 30.23 30.08
C LEU A 181 20.12 29.43 30.76
N GLN A 182 21.28 29.31 30.13
CA GLN A 182 22.35 28.40 30.53
C GLN A 182 21.83 26.96 30.80
N GLN A 183 20.85 26.55 29.97
CA GLN A 183 20.15 25.27 30.15
C GLN A 183 20.87 24.14 29.42
N PRO A 184 21.40 23.13 30.14
CA PRO A 184 21.97 21.96 29.53
C PRO A 184 20.89 21.09 28.85
N PHE A 185 21.30 20.37 27.81
CA PHE A 185 20.49 19.38 27.10
C PHE A 185 21.39 18.24 26.62
N VAL A 186 20.79 17.12 26.22
CA VAL A 186 21.49 15.95 25.71
C VAL A 186 21.60 16.03 24.19
N THR A 187 22.75 15.68 23.64
CA THR A 187 22.96 15.53 22.19
C THR A 187 22.86 14.06 21.82
N ASP A 188 21.95 13.74 20.90
CA ASP A 188 21.77 12.39 20.36
C ASP A 188 22.82 12.12 19.30
N SER A 189 23.63 11.06 19.46
CA SER A 189 24.69 10.67 18.56
C SER A 189 24.16 10.30 17.15
N SER A 190 22.93 9.81 17.04
CA SER A 190 22.31 9.46 15.74
C SER A 190 22.01 10.67 14.85
N ASN A 191 22.00 11.89 15.39
CA ASN A 191 21.86 13.11 14.61
C ASN A 191 23.12 13.49 13.82
N LEU A 192 24.23 12.84 14.08
CA LEU A 192 25.55 13.18 13.50
C LEU A 192 25.86 12.36 12.22
N THR A 193 25.06 11.34 11.91
CA THR A 193 25.29 10.48 10.73
C THR A 193 24.37 10.83 9.56
N ASP A 194 24.89 10.67 8.35
CA ASP A 194 24.14 10.91 7.09
C ASP A 194 23.47 9.64 6.53
N ASP A 195 23.29 8.60 7.36
CA ASP A 195 22.72 7.33 6.96
C ASP A 195 21.26 7.43 6.51
N TYR A 196 20.56 8.44 6.99
CA TYR A 196 19.15 8.67 6.68
C TYR A 196 18.98 9.85 5.71
N THR A 197 18.06 9.71 4.75
CA THR A 197 17.71 10.77 3.78
C THR A 197 17.41 12.10 4.45
N ARG A 198 16.76 12.11 5.62
CA ARG A 198 16.44 13.31 6.37
C ARG A 198 17.69 14.01 6.90
N ASN A 199 18.67 13.28 7.39
CA ASN A 199 19.94 13.85 7.85
C ASN A 199 20.73 14.45 6.67
N ARG A 200 20.72 13.82 5.50
CA ARG A 200 21.32 14.38 4.29
C ARG A 200 20.65 15.69 3.85
N ILE A 201 19.31 15.78 3.95
CA ILE A 201 18.60 17.04 3.69
C ILE A 201 19.05 18.11 4.68
N ARG A 202 19.11 17.79 5.98
CA ARG A 202 19.54 18.68 7.06
C ARG A 202 20.97 19.21 6.88
N HIS A 203 21.91 18.30 6.56
CA HIS A 203 23.33 18.65 6.53
C HIS A 203 23.82 19.14 5.17
N GLN A 204 23.15 18.79 4.08
CA GLN A 204 23.65 19.10 2.74
C GLN A 204 22.72 20.05 1.96
N ILE A 205 21.39 19.88 2.01
CA ILE A 205 20.44 20.65 1.21
C ILE A 205 20.03 21.96 1.90
N VAL A 206 19.57 21.86 3.15
CA VAL A 206 19.12 23.06 3.91
C VAL A 206 20.22 24.12 4.04
N PRO A 207 21.51 23.79 4.27
CA PRO A 207 22.59 24.79 4.26
C PRO A 207 22.75 25.51 2.92
N GLN A 208 22.58 24.82 1.79
CA GLN A 208 22.62 25.46 0.47
C GLN A 208 21.42 26.41 0.27
N MET A 209 20.23 26.02 0.74
CA MET A 209 19.06 26.91 0.70
C MET A 209 19.27 28.16 1.56
N ARG A 210 19.92 28.04 2.73
CA ARG A 210 20.28 29.19 3.58
C ARG A 210 21.28 30.14 2.92
N GLN A 211 22.20 29.65 2.08
CA GLN A 211 23.09 30.50 1.30
C GLN A 211 22.34 31.38 0.30
N LEU A 212 21.26 30.86 -0.29
CA LEU A 212 20.39 31.58 -1.21
C LEU A 212 19.42 32.53 -0.48
N ASN A 213 18.85 32.06 0.63
CA ASN A 213 17.96 32.82 1.50
C ASN A 213 18.26 32.51 2.97
N PRO A 214 18.97 33.38 3.70
CA PRO A 214 19.28 33.19 5.12
C PRO A 214 18.05 32.99 6.01
N SER A 215 16.88 33.45 5.56
CA SER A 215 15.60 33.33 6.28
C SER A 215 14.70 32.21 5.75
N VAL A 216 15.23 31.25 4.97
CA VAL A 216 14.43 30.24 4.28
C VAL A 216 13.53 29.44 5.21
N GLU A 217 13.95 29.10 6.43
CA GLU A 217 13.14 28.38 7.41
C GLU A 217 11.93 29.20 7.85
N ARG A 218 12.10 30.50 8.11
CA ARG A 218 11.00 31.41 8.46
C ARG A 218 10.07 31.66 7.27
N THR A 219 10.63 31.88 6.09
CA THR A 219 9.86 32.01 4.84
C THR A 219 9.03 30.76 4.58
N SER A 220 9.60 29.58 4.80
CA SER A 220 8.89 28.31 4.62
C SER A 220 7.68 28.15 5.55
N VAL A 221 7.73 28.69 6.78
CA VAL A 221 6.58 28.66 7.70
C VAL A 221 5.34 29.32 7.07
N HIS A 222 5.51 30.49 6.44
CA HIS A 222 4.40 31.19 5.78
C HIS A 222 3.87 30.40 4.58
N THR A 223 4.77 29.91 3.72
CA THR A 223 4.39 29.13 2.54
C THR A 223 3.65 27.83 2.95
N LEU A 224 4.19 27.09 3.92
CA LEU A 224 3.59 25.86 4.39
C LEU A 224 2.26 26.09 5.10
N SER A 225 2.11 27.21 5.83
CA SER A 225 0.82 27.58 6.44
C SER A 225 -0.25 27.88 5.37
N ALA A 226 0.13 28.56 4.28
CA ALA A 226 -0.80 28.80 3.17
C ALA A 226 -1.22 27.47 2.51
N LEU A 227 -0.26 26.58 2.22
CA LEU A 227 -0.55 25.25 1.68
C LEU A 227 -1.40 24.39 2.62
N GLN A 228 -1.26 24.55 3.94
CA GLN A 228 -2.11 23.88 4.93
C GLN A 228 -3.55 24.35 4.83
N MET A 229 -3.80 25.66 4.79
CA MET A 229 -5.15 26.23 4.65
C MET A 229 -5.82 25.76 3.34
N GLU A 230 -5.09 25.79 2.23
CA GLU A 230 -5.60 25.31 0.94
C GLU A 230 -5.90 23.80 1.00
N ASN A 231 -5.01 23.00 1.61
CA ASN A 231 -5.22 21.58 1.78
C ASN A 231 -6.43 21.27 2.68
N GLU A 232 -6.63 22.00 3.76
CA GLU A 232 -7.81 21.87 4.63
C GLU A 232 -9.10 22.17 3.86
N PHE A 233 -9.12 23.25 3.07
CA PHE A 233 -10.27 23.59 2.23
C PHE A 233 -10.59 22.47 1.23
N VAL A 234 -9.58 21.99 0.49
CA VAL A 234 -9.77 20.89 -0.48
C VAL A 234 -10.21 19.61 0.23
N THR A 235 -9.71 19.34 1.45
CA THR A 235 -10.11 18.16 2.23
C THR A 235 -11.57 18.26 2.66
N MET A 236 -12.02 19.39 3.22
CA MET A 236 -13.43 19.61 3.56
C MET A 236 -14.36 19.42 2.35
N GLN A 237 -13.98 20.01 1.21
CA GLN A 237 -14.77 19.86 -0.03
C GLN A 237 -14.83 18.41 -0.51
N ALA A 238 -13.71 17.68 -0.36
CA ALA A 238 -13.64 16.26 -0.73
C ALA A 238 -14.49 15.38 0.19
N GLU A 239 -14.52 15.63 1.49
CA GLU A 239 -15.34 14.91 2.47
C GLU A 239 -16.83 15.09 2.17
N GLN A 240 -17.27 16.35 1.87
CA GLN A 240 -18.65 16.64 1.48
C GLN A 240 -19.01 15.93 0.17
N ALA A 241 -18.13 16.02 -0.83
CA ALA A 241 -18.32 15.36 -2.12
C ALA A 241 -18.33 13.82 -1.98
N TYR A 242 -17.46 13.27 -1.15
CA TYR A 242 -17.39 11.84 -0.88
C TYR A 242 -18.69 11.32 -0.25
N THR A 243 -19.20 12.01 0.76
CA THR A 243 -20.48 11.66 1.40
C THR A 243 -21.63 11.64 0.39
N THR A 244 -21.63 12.57 -0.58
CA THR A 244 -22.66 12.63 -1.63
C THR A 244 -22.49 11.52 -2.67
N CYS A 245 -21.26 11.17 -3.02
CA CYS A 245 -20.92 10.17 -4.03
C CYS A 245 -20.95 8.73 -3.49
N HIS A 246 -20.77 8.52 -2.19
CA HIS A 246 -20.74 7.21 -1.54
C HIS A 246 -22.14 6.66 -1.38
N SER A 247 -22.66 6.02 -2.42
CA SER A 247 -24.07 5.56 -2.50
C SER A 247 -24.32 4.23 -1.81
N ALA A 248 -23.29 3.38 -1.62
CA ALA A 248 -23.34 2.11 -0.89
C ALA A 248 -21.92 1.70 -0.46
N PRO A 249 -21.77 0.78 0.51
CA PRO A 249 -20.48 0.20 0.85
C PRO A 249 -19.76 -0.26 -0.39
N HIS A 250 -18.66 0.02 -0.80
CA HIS A 250 -17.96 -0.39 -2.03
C HIS A 250 -18.41 0.29 -3.34
N VAL A 251 -19.27 1.34 -3.29
CA VAL A 251 -19.79 1.97 -4.52
C VAL A 251 -19.71 3.49 -4.45
N LEU A 252 -19.09 4.10 -5.46
CA LEU A 252 -19.07 5.54 -5.70
C LEU A 252 -19.79 5.90 -6.98
N THR A 253 -20.68 6.90 -6.94
CA THR A 253 -21.44 7.41 -8.09
C THR A 253 -21.24 8.90 -8.26
N GLY A 254 -21.31 9.38 -9.49
CA GLY A 254 -21.27 10.82 -9.80
C GLY A 254 -19.90 11.51 -9.67
N LEU A 255 -18.81 10.76 -9.38
CA LEU A 255 -17.47 11.31 -9.25
C LEU A 255 -16.99 12.03 -10.50
N SER A 256 -17.40 11.55 -11.69
CA SER A 256 -17.01 12.12 -13.00
C SER A 256 -17.40 13.61 -13.16
N ASN A 257 -18.39 14.08 -12.40
CA ASN A 257 -18.89 15.47 -12.45
C ASN A 257 -18.12 16.42 -11.53
N LEU A 258 -17.23 15.91 -10.67
CA LEU A 258 -16.47 16.69 -9.74
C LEU A 258 -15.18 17.26 -10.38
N HIS A 259 -14.64 18.32 -9.78
CA HIS A 259 -13.31 18.81 -10.14
C HIS A 259 -12.26 17.70 -9.95
N PRO A 260 -11.26 17.55 -10.85
CA PRO A 260 -10.23 16.48 -10.78
C PRO A 260 -9.53 16.37 -9.43
N ALA A 261 -9.27 17.49 -8.74
CA ALA A 261 -8.66 17.46 -7.40
C ALA A 261 -9.55 16.75 -6.36
N LEU A 262 -10.88 16.92 -6.44
CA LEU A 262 -11.83 16.24 -5.54
C LEU A 262 -11.97 14.78 -5.92
N GLN A 263 -11.99 14.46 -7.22
CA GLN A 263 -11.98 13.06 -7.68
C GLN A 263 -10.82 12.28 -7.07
N MET A 264 -9.59 12.82 -7.14
CA MET A 264 -8.39 12.19 -6.58
C MET A 264 -8.48 11.96 -5.08
N ARG A 265 -9.04 12.94 -4.34
CA ARG A 265 -9.23 12.83 -2.88
C ARG A 265 -10.27 11.78 -2.51
N CYS A 266 -11.42 11.80 -3.19
CA CYS A 266 -12.48 10.80 -2.97
C CYS A 266 -12.00 9.38 -3.30
N LEU A 267 -11.24 9.21 -4.39
CA LEU A 267 -10.65 7.91 -4.75
C LEU A 267 -9.63 7.43 -3.69
N ALA A 268 -8.80 8.34 -3.18
CA ALA A 268 -7.84 8.00 -2.13
C ALA A 268 -8.55 7.58 -0.83
N GLN A 269 -9.58 8.31 -0.42
CA GLN A 269 -10.40 7.97 0.74
C GLN A 269 -11.10 6.63 0.56
N PHE A 270 -11.69 6.38 -0.62
CA PHE A 270 -12.36 5.14 -0.95
C PHE A 270 -11.44 3.92 -0.87
N LEU A 271 -10.20 4.03 -1.36
CA LEU A 271 -9.21 2.97 -1.23
C LEU A 271 -8.76 2.77 0.21
N GLN A 272 -8.60 3.86 0.97
CA GLN A 272 -8.18 3.81 2.37
C GLN A 272 -9.23 3.15 3.27
N GLU A 273 -10.52 3.42 3.07
CA GLU A 273 -11.63 2.77 3.82
C GLU A 273 -11.72 1.26 3.59
N HIS A 274 -11.13 0.78 2.47
CA HIS A 274 -11.07 -0.65 2.14
C HIS A 274 -9.69 -1.27 2.37
N ASP A 275 -8.80 -0.60 3.11
CA ASP A 275 -7.42 -1.04 3.40
C ASP A 275 -6.62 -1.40 2.12
N LEU A 276 -6.91 -0.73 1.01
CA LEU A 276 -6.28 -0.98 -0.28
C LEU A 276 -5.10 -0.02 -0.51
N PRO A 277 -3.93 -0.54 -0.90
CA PRO A 277 -2.75 0.28 -1.15
C PRO A 277 -2.92 1.13 -2.42
N TYR A 278 -2.51 2.39 -2.35
CA TYR A 278 -2.51 3.30 -3.50
C TYR A 278 -1.29 4.22 -3.54
N ASP A 279 -1.00 4.67 -4.74
CA ASP A 279 -0.04 5.72 -5.06
C ASP A 279 -0.64 6.69 -6.09
N GLY A 280 0.08 7.75 -6.44
CA GLY A 280 -0.39 8.74 -7.41
C GLY A 280 -0.76 8.13 -8.76
N LYS A 281 0.05 7.19 -9.26
CA LYS A 281 -0.19 6.51 -10.53
C LYS A 281 -1.46 5.66 -10.51
N ARG A 282 -1.74 4.98 -9.41
CA ARG A 282 -2.97 4.21 -9.25
C ARG A 282 -4.20 5.12 -9.22
N LEU A 283 -4.13 6.23 -8.49
CA LEU A 283 -5.22 7.21 -8.45
C LEU A 283 -5.49 7.79 -9.86
N GLU A 284 -4.46 8.13 -10.64
CA GLU A 284 -4.61 8.58 -12.03
C GLU A 284 -5.27 7.52 -12.91
N GLN A 285 -4.91 6.25 -12.75
CA GLN A 285 -5.53 5.13 -13.47
C GLN A 285 -7.01 4.99 -13.12
N LEU A 286 -7.37 5.11 -11.85
CA LEU A 286 -8.77 5.07 -11.40
C LEU A 286 -9.56 6.29 -11.86
N GLN A 287 -8.95 7.48 -11.83
CA GLN A 287 -9.55 8.69 -12.36
C GLN A 287 -9.87 8.55 -13.87
N ALA A 288 -8.96 7.96 -14.63
CA ALA A 288 -9.21 7.68 -16.06
C ALA A 288 -10.36 6.69 -16.30
N LEU A 289 -10.68 5.82 -15.34
CA LEU A 289 -11.83 4.92 -15.43
C LEU A 289 -13.18 5.63 -15.21
N LEU A 290 -13.21 6.84 -14.60
CA LEU A 290 -14.47 7.57 -14.41
C LEU A 290 -15.18 7.93 -15.71
N HIS A 291 -14.44 7.95 -16.82
CA HIS A 291 -14.94 8.36 -18.14
C HIS A 291 -15.09 7.22 -19.14
N ARG A 292 -14.89 5.97 -18.70
CA ARG A 292 -15.02 4.77 -19.56
C ARG A 292 -15.33 3.54 -18.72
N ASP A 293 -16.06 2.62 -19.30
CA ASP A 293 -16.25 1.31 -18.71
C ASP A 293 -14.94 0.51 -18.70
N GLY A 294 -14.68 -0.20 -17.63
CA GLY A 294 -13.47 -0.99 -17.50
C GLY A 294 -13.24 -1.52 -16.08
N LYS A 295 -12.12 -2.17 -15.90
CA LYS A 295 -11.69 -2.65 -14.58
C LYS A 295 -10.19 -2.48 -14.38
N GLN A 296 -9.82 -2.17 -13.15
CA GLN A 296 -8.43 -2.03 -12.68
C GLN A 296 -8.20 -2.97 -11.49
N ASN A 297 -7.16 -3.80 -11.57
CA ASN A 297 -6.78 -4.63 -10.43
C ASN A 297 -6.19 -3.74 -9.31
N LEU A 298 -6.68 -3.91 -8.09
CA LEU A 298 -6.22 -3.18 -6.90
C LEU A 298 -5.25 -4.03 -6.07
N SER A 299 -5.63 -5.27 -5.75
CA SER A 299 -4.80 -6.20 -5.00
C SER A 299 -5.35 -7.62 -5.15
N GLY A 300 -4.51 -8.59 -5.48
CA GLY A 300 -4.94 -9.99 -5.60
C GLY A 300 -6.15 -10.18 -6.50
N THR A 301 -7.27 -10.60 -5.92
CA THR A 301 -8.58 -10.79 -6.58
C THR A 301 -9.49 -9.57 -6.53
N VAL A 302 -9.06 -8.48 -5.87
CA VAL A 302 -9.85 -7.25 -5.71
C VAL A 302 -9.66 -6.32 -6.89
N TYR A 303 -10.76 -5.88 -7.48
CA TYR A 303 -10.79 -4.98 -8.64
C TYR A 303 -11.66 -3.77 -8.36
N CYS A 304 -11.26 -2.61 -8.90
CA CYS A 304 -12.15 -1.50 -9.11
C CYS A 304 -12.79 -1.66 -10.50
N VAL A 305 -14.10 -1.69 -10.54
CA VAL A 305 -14.91 -1.86 -11.77
C VAL A 305 -15.66 -0.56 -12.03
N ALA A 306 -15.52 -0.03 -13.24
CA ALA A 306 -16.26 1.14 -13.72
C ALA A 306 -17.33 0.70 -14.71
N LYS A 307 -18.58 1.07 -14.45
CA LYS A 307 -19.72 0.88 -15.36
C LYS A 307 -20.61 2.11 -15.32
N GLN A 308 -20.83 2.72 -16.47
CA GLN A 308 -21.74 3.88 -16.63
C GLN A 308 -21.50 4.99 -15.59
N GLY A 309 -20.22 5.34 -15.33
CA GLY A 309 -19.85 6.39 -14.38
C GLY A 309 -19.95 6.02 -12.89
N THR A 310 -20.26 4.77 -12.60
CA THR A 310 -20.25 4.19 -11.25
C THR A 310 -18.96 3.40 -11.05
N LEU A 311 -18.27 3.62 -9.93
CA LEU A 311 -17.13 2.80 -9.50
C LEU A 311 -17.57 1.85 -8.39
N SER A 312 -17.21 0.58 -8.50
CA SER A 312 -17.39 -0.41 -7.43
C SER A 312 -16.08 -1.14 -7.12
N ILE A 313 -15.88 -1.49 -5.85
CA ILE A 313 -14.84 -2.45 -5.46
C ILE A 313 -15.49 -3.82 -5.44
N GLU A 314 -15.01 -4.70 -6.31
CA GLU A 314 -15.52 -6.05 -6.46
C GLU A 314 -14.41 -7.06 -6.18
N GLN A 315 -14.69 -8.01 -5.32
CA GLN A 315 -13.88 -9.22 -5.24
C GLN A 315 -14.34 -10.12 -6.39
N LEU A 316 -13.58 -10.09 -7.46
CA LEU A 316 -13.79 -11.07 -8.51
C LEU A 316 -13.25 -12.38 -7.94
N ASP A 317 -14.13 -13.19 -7.39
CA ASP A 317 -13.88 -14.61 -7.27
C ASP A 317 -13.61 -15.10 -8.69
N LEU A 318 -12.33 -15.08 -9.01
CA LEU A 318 -11.85 -15.93 -10.05
C LEU A 318 -12.06 -17.33 -9.42
N GLN A 319 -13.30 -17.83 -9.46
CA GLN A 319 -13.46 -19.27 -9.35
C GLN A 319 -12.35 -19.78 -10.25
N ASP A 320 -11.31 -20.28 -9.62
CA ASP A 320 -10.34 -21.10 -10.31
C ASP A 320 -11.17 -22.24 -10.87
N ALA A 321 -11.65 -22.05 -12.09
CA ALA A 321 -11.93 -23.16 -12.96
C ALA A 321 -10.57 -23.78 -13.25
N SER A 322 -9.86 -24.18 -12.19
CA SER A 322 -8.70 -25.03 -12.30
C SER A 322 -9.26 -26.36 -12.74
N VAL A 323 -8.87 -26.77 -13.92
CA VAL A 323 -9.08 -28.15 -14.35
C VAL A 323 -8.53 -29.02 -13.22
N GLN A 324 -9.39 -29.79 -12.57
CA GLN A 324 -8.91 -30.76 -11.59
C GLN A 324 -7.96 -31.70 -12.29
N SER A 325 -6.81 -31.95 -11.70
CA SER A 325 -5.84 -32.90 -12.25
C SER A 325 -6.47 -34.29 -12.21
N VAL A 326 -6.81 -34.80 -13.37
CA VAL A 326 -7.46 -36.11 -13.52
C VAL A 326 -6.71 -36.97 -14.58
N PRO A 327 -6.62 -38.26 -14.40
CA PRO A 327 -6.11 -39.14 -15.45
C PRO A 327 -6.97 -39.01 -16.71
N LEU A 328 -6.33 -38.86 -17.86
CA LEU A 328 -7.00 -38.81 -19.16
C LEU A 328 -7.68 -40.15 -19.46
N GLN A 329 -8.96 -40.14 -19.74
CA GLN A 329 -9.73 -41.31 -20.13
C GLN A 329 -9.91 -41.34 -21.66
N TRP A 330 -10.00 -42.53 -22.23
CA TRP A 330 -10.39 -42.69 -23.62
C TRP A 330 -11.84 -42.21 -23.84
N GLY A 331 -12.07 -41.48 -24.91
CA GLY A 331 -13.35 -40.84 -25.19
C GLY A 331 -13.43 -39.47 -24.55
N TRP A 332 -14.61 -39.09 -24.06
CA TRP A 332 -14.89 -37.76 -23.57
C TRP A 332 -14.46 -37.51 -22.12
N ASN A 333 -13.65 -36.52 -21.92
CA ASN A 333 -13.23 -35.99 -20.61
C ASN A 333 -13.87 -34.61 -20.38
N GLN A 334 -14.53 -34.42 -19.25
CA GLN A 334 -15.09 -33.12 -18.89
C GLN A 334 -13.97 -32.21 -18.37
N ILE A 335 -13.79 -31.06 -19.03
CA ILE A 335 -12.79 -30.06 -18.63
C ILE A 335 -13.45 -28.99 -17.77
N TYR A 336 -14.57 -28.45 -18.27
CA TYR A 336 -15.41 -27.46 -17.62
C TYR A 336 -16.88 -27.81 -17.85
N PRO A 337 -17.84 -27.23 -17.11
CA PRO A 337 -19.27 -27.52 -17.31
C PRO A 337 -19.74 -27.36 -18.77
N ASN A 338 -19.09 -26.51 -19.55
CA ASN A 338 -19.43 -26.19 -20.93
C ASN A 338 -18.35 -26.59 -21.95
N LEU A 339 -17.32 -27.34 -21.52
CA LEU A 339 -16.21 -27.73 -22.39
C LEU A 339 -15.75 -29.14 -22.09
N ARG A 340 -15.61 -29.97 -23.12
CA ARG A 340 -15.11 -31.35 -23.03
C ARG A 340 -13.99 -31.62 -24.01
N LEU A 341 -13.08 -32.51 -23.66
CA LEU A 341 -11.96 -33.02 -24.45
C LEU A 341 -12.22 -34.47 -24.82
N GLU A 342 -12.20 -34.81 -26.08
CA GLU A 342 -12.20 -36.18 -26.54
C GLU A 342 -10.78 -36.66 -26.82
N ALA A 343 -10.40 -37.78 -26.22
CA ALA A 343 -9.14 -38.47 -26.48
C ALA A 343 -9.40 -39.73 -27.29
N ARG A 344 -8.86 -39.79 -28.50
CA ARG A 344 -8.98 -40.97 -29.39
C ARG A 344 -7.61 -41.51 -29.71
N LEU A 345 -7.46 -42.83 -29.64
CA LEU A 345 -6.30 -43.55 -30.16
C LEU A 345 -6.54 -43.92 -31.61
N ILE A 346 -5.61 -43.62 -32.48
CA ILE A 346 -5.63 -43.98 -33.90
C ILE A 346 -4.47 -44.93 -34.16
N GLU A 347 -4.77 -46.18 -34.59
CA GLU A 347 -3.80 -47.26 -34.81
C GLU A 347 -3.73 -47.71 -36.29
N ASP A 348 -4.59 -47.16 -37.18
CA ASP A 348 -4.52 -47.46 -38.61
C ASP A 348 -3.30 -46.76 -39.24
N GLU A 349 -2.29 -47.52 -39.59
CA GLU A 349 -1.01 -47.03 -40.13
C GLU A 349 -1.20 -46.17 -41.41
N ASN A 350 -2.16 -46.48 -42.28
CA ASN A 350 -2.40 -45.72 -43.50
C ASN A 350 -3.04 -44.36 -43.19
N TYR A 351 -3.96 -44.36 -42.22
CA TYR A 351 -4.59 -43.14 -41.74
C TYR A 351 -3.64 -42.24 -40.97
N VAL A 352 -2.76 -42.85 -40.11
CA VAL A 352 -1.70 -42.13 -39.39
C VAL A 352 -0.74 -41.44 -40.36
N LYS A 353 -0.27 -42.16 -41.40
CA LYS A 353 0.61 -41.59 -42.44
C LYS A 353 -0.08 -40.43 -43.19
N CYS A 354 -1.38 -40.54 -43.51
CA CYS A 354 -2.16 -39.50 -44.17
C CYS A 354 -2.26 -38.23 -43.31
N LEU A 355 -2.52 -38.37 -42.01
CA LEU A 355 -2.61 -37.24 -41.06
C LEU A 355 -1.27 -36.50 -40.91
N ILE A 356 -0.16 -37.23 -40.84
CA ILE A 356 1.20 -36.67 -40.73
C ILE A 356 1.56 -35.82 -41.97
N VAL A 357 1.26 -36.35 -43.17
CA VAL A 357 1.57 -35.67 -44.45
C VAL A 357 0.79 -34.37 -44.64
N HIS A 358 -0.45 -34.34 -44.25
CA HIS A 358 -1.31 -33.17 -44.49
C HIS A 358 -1.12 -32.01 -43.51
N LYS A 359 -0.32 -32.13 -42.46
CA LYS A 359 0.06 -31.10 -41.45
C LYS A 359 -1.10 -30.24 -40.87
N LYS A 360 -2.35 -30.47 -41.30
CA LYS A 360 -3.52 -29.70 -40.90
C LYS A 360 -3.93 -29.88 -39.44
N PHE A 361 -3.40 -30.91 -38.77
CA PHE A 361 -3.75 -31.32 -37.42
C PHE A 361 -2.55 -31.32 -36.45
N ALA A 362 -1.44 -30.71 -36.83
CA ALA A 362 -0.17 -30.76 -36.06
C ALA A 362 -0.28 -30.32 -34.59
N ASN A 363 -1.28 -29.53 -34.23
CA ASN A 363 -1.47 -29.03 -32.85
C ASN A 363 -2.41 -29.90 -31.99
N LEU A 364 -3.04 -30.95 -32.58
CA LEU A 364 -4.03 -31.77 -31.89
C LEU A 364 -3.70 -33.25 -31.94
N CYS A 365 -2.57 -33.65 -32.53
CA CYS A 365 -2.10 -35.02 -32.62
C CYS A 365 -0.72 -35.17 -32.00
N VAL A 366 -0.53 -36.15 -31.11
CA VAL A 366 0.76 -36.49 -30.50
C VAL A 366 1.07 -37.95 -30.74
N ASP A 367 2.34 -38.28 -30.86
CA ASP A 367 2.82 -39.67 -30.98
C ASP A 367 2.60 -40.40 -29.65
N TYR A 368 1.65 -41.33 -29.64
CA TYR A 368 1.29 -42.06 -28.43
C TYR A 368 2.42 -42.98 -27.93
N ASP A 369 3.25 -43.49 -28.81
CA ASP A 369 4.36 -44.37 -28.44
C ASP A 369 5.51 -43.64 -27.73
N LYS A 370 5.51 -42.28 -27.81
CA LYS A 370 6.48 -41.42 -27.12
C LYS A 370 5.98 -40.90 -25.76
N ILE A 371 4.73 -41.19 -25.40
CA ILE A 371 4.17 -40.83 -24.09
C ILE A 371 4.65 -41.83 -23.03
N LYS A 372 5.01 -41.38 -21.84
CA LYS A 372 5.50 -42.19 -20.74
C LYS A 372 4.51 -42.25 -19.59
N GLY A 373 4.05 -43.45 -19.27
CA GLY A 373 3.16 -43.69 -18.12
C GLY A 373 1.75 -43.10 -18.31
N THR A 374 1.17 -42.62 -17.23
CA THR A 374 -0.22 -42.12 -17.21
C THR A 374 -0.31 -40.67 -17.67
N VAL A 375 -1.20 -40.41 -18.60
CA VAL A 375 -1.48 -39.05 -19.05
C VAL A 375 -2.43 -38.35 -18.05
N ILE A 376 -2.05 -37.20 -17.58
CA ILE A 376 -2.86 -36.35 -16.67
C ILE A 376 -3.37 -35.13 -17.43
N LEU A 377 -4.68 -34.94 -17.41
CA LEU A 377 -5.33 -33.70 -17.82
C LEU A 377 -5.40 -32.77 -16.60
N ARG A 378 -4.85 -31.56 -16.73
CA ARG A 378 -4.79 -30.59 -15.64
C ARG A 378 -4.89 -29.14 -16.09
N GLY A 379 -5.07 -28.24 -15.16
CA GLY A 379 -4.87 -26.81 -15.32
C GLY A 379 -3.40 -26.41 -15.33
N ARG A 380 -3.14 -25.12 -15.47
CA ARG A 380 -1.79 -24.55 -15.45
C ARG A 380 -1.19 -24.62 -14.06
N ILE A 381 0.11 -24.99 -13.97
CA ILE A 381 0.91 -24.90 -12.74
C ILE A 381 1.97 -23.81 -12.89
N TYR A 382 2.30 -23.16 -11.76
CA TYR A 382 3.37 -22.15 -11.74
C TYR A 382 4.72 -22.85 -12.00
N GLY A 383 5.51 -22.31 -12.93
CA GLY A 383 6.79 -22.90 -13.31
C GLY A 383 6.75 -23.80 -14.54
N ASP A 384 5.57 -24.09 -15.11
CA ASP A 384 5.43 -24.87 -16.34
C ASP A 384 6.35 -24.38 -17.47
N ARG A 385 7.08 -25.32 -18.06
CA ARG A 385 7.99 -25.10 -19.18
C ARG A 385 7.72 -26.13 -20.27
N ILE A 386 7.90 -25.73 -21.53
CA ILE A 386 7.71 -26.60 -22.69
C ILE A 386 8.69 -26.25 -23.79
N GLN A 387 9.27 -27.27 -24.43
CA GLN A 387 10.00 -27.14 -25.68
C GLN A 387 9.06 -27.46 -26.83
N LEU A 388 8.55 -26.43 -27.49
CA LEU A 388 7.60 -26.59 -28.58
C LEU A 388 8.23 -27.15 -29.84
N VAL A 389 7.42 -27.84 -30.66
CA VAL A 389 7.82 -28.34 -31.98
C VAL A 389 8.43 -27.18 -32.81
N GLY A 390 9.61 -27.48 -33.39
CA GLY A 390 10.37 -26.50 -34.19
C GLY A 390 11.14 -25.45 -33.35
N CYS A 391 11.21 -25.60 -32.02
CA CYS A 391 12.01 -24.75 -31.16
C CYS A 391 13.16 -25.53 -30.53
N ASN A 392 14.41 -25.01 -30.63
CA ASN A 392 15.59 -25.60 -30.03
C ASN A 392 15.80 -25.25 -28.55
N PHE A 393 14.83 -24.60 -27.91
CA PHE A 393 14.94 -24.15 -26.50
C PHE A 393 13.62 -24.36 -25.76
N THR A 394 13.75 -24.61 -24.46
CA THR A 394 12.60 -24.70 -23.54
C THR A 394 12.17 -23.32 -23.10
N SER A 395 10.90 -22.99 -23.26
CA SER A 395 10.30 -21.72 -22.90
C SER A 395 9.33 -21.83 -21.72
N SER A 396 9.17 -20.74 -20.95
CA SER A 396 8.13 -20.66 -19.93
C SER A 396 6.75 -20.60 -20.59
N VAL A 397 5.84 -21.46 -20.14
CA VAL A 397 4.43 -21.46 -20.58
C VAL A 397 3.76 -20.12 -20.29
N LYS A 398 4.09 -19.47 -19.15
CA LYS A 398 3.59 -18.12 -18.82
C LYS A 398 3.84 -17.12 -19.94
N LYS A 399 5.06 -17.07 -20.47
CA LYS A 399 5.45 -16.16 -21.56
C LYS A 399 4.65 -16.45 -22.83
N ARG A 400 4.50 -17.72 -23.19
CA ARG A 400 3.76 -18.14 -24.39
C ARG A 400 2.27 -17.85 -24.29
N ILE A 401 1.66 -18.02 -23.11
CA ILE A 401 0.27 -17.63 -22.86
C ILE A 401 0.08 -16.12 -23.06
N GLN A 402 1.00 -15.30 -22.53
CA GLN A 402 0.93 -13.85 -22.68
C GLN A 402 1.01 -13.40 -24.15
N GLU A 403 1.81 -14.10 -24.97
CA GLU A 403 2.01 -13.79 -26.39
C GLU A 403 0.87 -14.25 -27.30
N LYS A 404 0.27 -15.42 -27.02
CA LYS A 404 -0.65 -16.10 -27.96
C LYS A 404 -2.11 -16.13 -27.52
N VAL A 405 -2.39 -15.99 -26.20
CA VAL A 405 -3.75 -16.24 -25.68
C VAL A 405 -4.40 -14.96 -25.19
N PRO A 406 -5.62 -14.65 -25.65
CA PRO A 406 -6.40 -13.53 -25.15
C PRO A 406 -6.61 -13.59 -23.63
N GLN A 407 -6.63 -12.42 -22.96
CA GLN A 407 -6.61 -12.32 -21.50
C GLN A 407 -7.77 -13.07 -20.82
N ASN A 408 -8.96 -13.05 -21.41
CA ASN A 408 -10.17 -13.70 -20.91
C ASN A 408 -10.13 -15.24 -20.97
N ARG A 409 -9.24 -15.83 -21.77
CA ARG A 409 -9.11 -17.29 -21.92
C ARG A 409 -7.89 -17.89 -21.19
N ARG A 410 -7.01 -17.07 -20.65
CA ARG A 410 -5.74 -17.53 -20.04
C ARG A 410 -5.89 -18.44 -18.83
N LYS A 411 -7.03 -18.40 -18.17
CA LYS A 411 -7.32 -19.16 -16.95
C LYS A 411 -8.03 -20.49 -17.20
N THR A 412 -8.66 -20.61 -18.35
CA THR A 412 -9.46 -21.78 -18.75
C THR A 412 -8.70 -22.73 -19.65
N LEU A 413 -7.39 -22.57 -19.77
CA LEU A 413 -6.56 -23.44 -20.60
C LEU A 413 -6.36 -24.80 -19.91
N HIS A 414 -6.39 -25.87 -20.70
CA HIS A 414 -6.05 -27.21 -20.25
C HIS A 414 -4.70 -27.66 -20.80
N PHE A 415 -4.09 -28.55 -20.05
CA PHE A 415 -2.73 -29.05 -20.28
C PHE A 415 -2.71 -30.56 -20.10
N LEU A 416 -1.83 -31.24 -20.85
CA LEU A 416 -1.58 -32.67 -20.68
C LEU A 416 -0.13 -32.88 -20.34
N GLU A 417 0.09 -33.69 -19.32
CA GLU A 417 1.42 -34.14 -18.91
C GLU A 417 1.48 -35.67 -18.74
N ASP A 418 2.66 -36.18 -18.83
CA ASP A 418 3.00 -37.55 -18.50
C ASP A 418 4.14 -37.58 -17.47
N GLU A 419 4.74 -38.72 -17.19
CA GLU A 419 5.82 -38.85 -16.21
C GLU A 419 7.09 -38.05 -16.56
N GLU A 420 7.29 -37.67 -17.82
CA GLU A 420 8.39 -36.78 -18.27
C GLU A 420 8.03 -35.31 -18.23
N GLY A 421 6.78 -34.97 -17.91
CA GLY A 421 6.28 -33.60 -17.74
C GLY A 421 5.34 -33.13 -18.85
N LEU A 422 5.16 -31.82 -18.93
CA LEU A 422 4.20 -31.18 -19.84
C LEU A 422 4.52 -31.48 -21.30
N PHE A 423 3.54 -32.04 -22.03
CA PHE A 423 3.71 -32.32 -23.46
C PHE A 423 2.68 -31.63 -24.37
N TYR A 424 1.55 -31.15 -23.83
CA TYR A 424 0.56 -30.43 -24.59
C TYR A 424 0.01 -29.23 -23.77
N ALA A 425 -0.09 -28.11 -24.41
CA ALA A 425 -0.71 -26.89 -23.87
C ALA A 425 -1.69 -26.30 -24.88
N GLU A 426 -2.95 -26.16 -24.47
CA GLU A 426 -4.01 -25.58 -25.32
C GLU A 426 -3.62 -24.22 -25.89
N GLN A 427 -3.89 -23.98 -27.19
CA GLN A 427 -3.55 -22.78 -27.95
C GLN A 427 -2.05 -22.42 -28.05
N ILE A 428 -1.18 -23.19 -27.39
CA ILE A 428 0.27 -22.98 -27.42
C ILE A 428 0.92 -24.02 -28.33
N GLY A 429 0.58 -25.30 -28.16
CA GLY A 429 1.08 -26.40 -28.98
C GLY A 429 1.58 -27.56 -28.16
N MET A 430 2.22 -28.51 -28.85
CA MET A 430 2.81 -29.72 -28.26
C MET A 430 4.32 -29.61 -28.09
N ALA A 431 4.84 -30.47 -27.21
CA ALA A 431 6.28 -30.60 -26.99
C ALA A 431 6.96 -31.33 -28.16
N GLN A 432 8.19 -30.95 -28.48
CA GLN A 432 9.01 -31.56 -29.53
C GLN A 432 9.20 -33.08 -29.31
N ARG A 433 9.30 -33.52 -28.05
CA ARG A 433 9.52 -34.93 -27.71
C ARG A 433 8.40 -35.89 -28.11
N VAL A 434 7.13 -35.40 -28.16
CA VAL A 434 5.96 -36.20 -28.54
C VAL A 434 5.46 -35.88 -29.95
N ALA A 435 6.23 -35.11 -30.72
CA ALA A 435 5.87 -34.80 -32.10
C ALA A 435 5.85 -36.08 -32.95
N PRO A 436 4.79 -36.26 -33.79
CA PRO A 436 4.72 -37.33 -34.75
C PRO A 436 5.81 -37.24 -35.82
N ASP A 437 6.35 -38.36 -36.22
CA ASP A 437 7.34 -38.49 -37.28
C ASP A 437 7.02 -39.70 -38.22
N ALA A 438 7.91 -39.98 -39.16
CA ALA A 438 7.69 -41.05 -40.13
C ALA A 438 7.64 -42.48 -39.51
N ALA A 439 8.12 -42.66 -38.27
CA ALA A 439 8.11 -43.93 -37.56
C ALA A 439 6.87 -44.08 -36.64
N THR A 440 6.05 -43.05 -36.48
CA THR A 440 4.87 -43.05 -35.60
C THR A 440 3.84 -44.08 -36.10
N LYS A 441 3.42 -44.97 -35.23
CA LYS A 441 2.42 -45.99 -35.51
C LYS A 441 1.07 -45.69 -34.88
N ARG A 442 1.06 -45.06 -33.71
CA ARG A 442 -0.14 -44.75 -32.96
C ARG A 442 -0.20 -43.26 -32.65
N LEU A 443 -1.35 -42.67 -32.89
CA LEU A 443 -1.58 -41.24 -32.59
C LEU A 443 -2.63 -41.07 -31.49
N LEU A 444 -2.31 -40.25 -30.47
CA LEU A 444 -3.32 -39.70 -29.61
C LEU A 444 -3.88 -38.45 -30.28
N PHE A 445 -5.14 -38.52 -30.67
CA PHE A 445 -5.88 -37.42 -31.27
C PHE A 445 -6.77 -36.77 -30.23
N LEU A 446 -6.71 -35.44 -30.16
CA LEU A 446 -7.39 -34.63 -29.14
C LEU A 446 -8.38 -33.66 -29.83
N VAL A 447 -9.65 -33.71 -29.42
CA VAL A 447 -10.71 -32.81 -29.92
C VAL A 447 -11.36 -32.10 -28.77
N VAL A 448 -11.30 -30.78 -28.79
CA VAL A 448 -11.99 -29.91 -27.80
C VAL A 448 -13.33 -29.48 -28.37
N GLN A 449 -14.41 -29.69 -27.63
CA GLN A 449 -15.76 -29.34 -28.05
C GLN A 449 -16.49 -28.54 -26.95
N ALA A 450 -17.13 -27.43 -27.34
CA ALA A 450 -18.04 -26.72 -26.47
C ALA A 450 -19.36 -27.49 -26.33
N CYS A 451 -19.81 -27.69 -25.09
CA CYS A 451 -21.14 -28.22 -24.81
C CYS A 451 -22.15 -27.06 -24.78
N GLN A 452 -23.25 -27.17 -25.50
CA GLN A 452 -24.37 -26.26 -25.31
C GLN A 452 -24.98 -26.54 -23.94
N SER A 453 -25.14 -25.52 -23.09
CA SER A 453 -25.89 -25.66 -21.85
C SER A 453 -27.37 -25.91 -22.22
N THR A 454 -27.83 -27.15 -22.05
CA THR A 454 -29.27 -27.44 -22.01
C THR A 454 -29.80 -26.80 -20.72
N ALA A 455 -30.40 -25.62 -20.84
CA ALA A 455 -31.26 -25.09 -19.81
C ALA A 455 -32.37 -26.12 -19.57
N CYS A 456 -32.36 -26.73 -18.39
CA CYS A 456 -33.42 -27.61 -17.92
C CYS A 456 -34.64 -26.71 -17.67
N THR A 457 -35.51 -26.59 -18.64
CA THR A 457 -36.86 -26.10 -18.42
C THR A 457 -37.63 -27.24 -17.72
N THR A 458 -37.75 -27.12 -16.42
CA THR A 458 -38.75 -27.86 -15.67
C THR A 458 -40.14 -27.31 -16.04
N ASN A 459 -40.77 -27.93 -17.01
CA ASN A 459 -42.23 -27.80 -17.19
C ASN A 459 -42.90 -28.62 -16.09
N ASP A 460 -43.38 -27.94 -15.07
CA ASP A 460 -44.42 -28.45 -14.20
C ASP A 460 -45.74 -28.49 -15.00
N SER A 461 -46.04 -29.69 -15.47
CA SER A 461 -47.36 -30.07 -15.93
C SER A 461 -48.22 -30.42 -14.73
N ASN A 462 -49.03 -29.50 -14.24
CA ASN A 462 -50.23 -29.83 -13.48
C ASN A 462 -51.44 -29.61 -14.39
N GLY A 463 -51.91 -30.73 -14.93
CA GLY A 463 -53.22 -30.83 -15.52
C GLY A 463 -54.30 -30.77 -14.45
N THR A 464 -55.27 -29.95 -14.69
CA THR A 464 -56.62 -30.14 -14.13
C THR A 464 -57.62 -29.99 -15.25
N GLU A 465 -58.16 -31.16 -15.61
CA GLU A 465 -59.43 -31.25 -16.33
C GLU A 465 -60.51 -30.43 -15.66
N ARG A 466 -61.32 -29.68 -16.45
CA ARG A 466 -62.78 -29.60 -16.30
C ARG A 466 -63.43 -29.27 -17.62
N MET A 467 -64.36 -30.14 -17.93
CA MET A 467 -65.39 -30.03 -18.94
C MET A 467 -66.20 -28.72 -18.82
N GLU A 468 -66.43 -28.07 -19.92
CA GLU A 468 -67.69 -27.87 -20.64
C GLU A 468 -67.39 -27.16 -21.94
#